data_26522901f4b224c4f93b17e837249818
#
_entry.id   26522901f4b224c4f93b17e837249818
#
_cell.length_a   1.000
_cell.length_b   1.000
_cell.length_c   1.000
_cell.angle_alpha   90.00
_cell.angle_beta   90.00
_cell.angle_gamma   90.00
#
_symmetry.space_group_name_H-M   'P 1'
#
loop_
_entity.id
_entity.type
_entity.pdbx_description
1 polymer ?
#
loop_
_entity_poly.entity_id
_entity_poly.type
_entity_poly.pdbx_seq_one_letter_code
_entity_poly.pdbx_strand_id
1 'polypeptide(L)'
;MNHGKVGEPYDYPDSFIQFLGYMRAYFHLPYRQTEGVVIAHASTKVLGIPDYSTISRRINKLEIKINERLGNDIVIVLDSTGIKVANRGEWIRHKWHVRKGYLKIHVAVDIKRKRILSLEVTSEEVHDDGRILKKLVDNASENNNLKGILADGMYDSNNNFRYLSKNHIKPGIKTRSNSKVKSTNCHARNMYVVKQQASKSQKMEAKRELWT
;
A
#
# COMPACT_ATOMS: atom_id res chain seq x y z
N MET A 1 16.68 16.59 -13.94
CA MET A 1 17.48 16.41 -12.71
C MET A 1 17.57 17.70 -11.86
N ASN A 2 17.97 18.81 -12.45
CA ASN A 2 18.21 20.08 -11.71
C ASN A 2 17.19 21.20 -12.00
N HIS A 3 16.14 20.93 -12.75
CA HIS A 3 15.12 21.93 -13.10
C HIS A 3 14.37 22.42 -11.85
N GLY A 4 14.32 23.72 -11.64
CA GLY A 4 13.63 24.35 -10.48
C GLY A 4 14.37 24.23 -9.14
N LYS A 5 15.58 23.66 -9.09
CA LYS A 5 16.36 23.55 -7.86
C LYS A 5 17.06 24.89 -7.55
N VAL A 6 16.88 25.36 -6.33
CA VAL A 6 17.62 26.50 -5.78
C VAL A 6 18.87 25.96 -5.05
N GLY A 7 20.05 26.48 -5.40
CA GLY A 7 21.34 26.04 -4.85
C GLY A 7 22.15 25.19 -5.81
N GLU A 8 23.20 24.53 -5.31
CA GLU A 8 24.13 23.74 -6.11
C GLU A 8 23.42 22.56 -6.81
N PRO A 9 23.68 22.34 -8.11
CA PRO A 9 23.12 21.23 -8.86
C PRO A 9 23.48 19.87 -8.27
N TYR A 10 22.66 18.85 -8.53
CA TYR A 10 23.01 17.47 -8.16
C TYR A 10 23.98 16.86 -9.18
N ASP A 11 25.10 16.32 -8.73
CA ASP A 11 26.10 15.65 -9.56
C ASP A 11 25.62 14.31 -10.10
N TYR A 12 24.76 13.64 -9.33
CA TYR A 12 24.29 12.30 -9.64
C TYR A 12 22.81 12.29 -10.04
N PRO A 13 22.40 11.62 -11.14
CA PRO A 13 21.01 11.48 -11.54
C PRO A 13 20.19 10.66 -10.51
N ASP A 14 18.90 10.96 -10.40
CA ASP A 14 18.00 10.25 -9.48
C ASP A 14 17.89 8.76 -9.82
N SER A 15 17.98 8.38 -11.11
CA SER A 15 18.01 6.99 -11.55
C SER A 15 19.20 6.20 -10.99
N PHE A 16 20.37 6.84 -10.90
CA PHE A 16 21.54 6.21 -10.30
C PHE A 16 21.38 6.04 -8.79
N ILE A 17 20.87 7.05 -8.09
CA ILE A 17 20.57 6.97 -6.67
C ILE A 17 19.49 5.90 -6.39
N GLN A 18 18.49 5.81 -7.25
CA GLN A 18 17.46 4.76 -7.17
C GLN A 18 18.05 3.35 -7.35
N PHE A 19 18.95 3.18 -8.30
CA PHE A 19 19.69 1.93 -8.49
C PHE A 19 20.48 1.54 -7.23
N LEU A 20 21.20 2.49 -6.61
CA LEU A 20 21.89 2.25 -5.34
C LEU A 20 20.92 1.88 -4.20
N GLY A 21 19.73 2.50 -4.19
CA GLY A 21 18.67 2.15 -3.27
C GLY A 21 18.18 0.71 -3.44
N TYR A 22 18.00 0.26 -4.67
CA TYR A 22 17.62 -1.14 -4.96
C TYR A 22 18.71 -2.12 -4.57
N MET A 23 19.98 -1.83 -4.92
CA MET A 23 21.12 -2.65 -4.48
C MET A 23 21.15 -2.78 -2.96
N ARG A 24 21.07 -1.65 -2.26
CA ARG A 24 21.05 -1.63 -0.80
C ARG A 24 19.93 -2.47 -0.22
N ALA A 25 18.72 -2.32 -0.73
CA ALA A 25 17.54 -3.04 -0.25
C ALA A 25 17.64 -4.55 -0.54
N TYR A 26 18.06 -4.93 -1.74
CA TYR A 26 18.13 -6.32 -2.19
C TYR A 26 19.21 -7.12 -1.47
N PHE A 27 20.40 -6.51 -1.28
CA PHE A 27 21.54 -7.16 -0.63
C PHE A 27 21.63 -6.84 0.87
N HIS A 28 20.67 -6.11 1.44
CA HIS A 28 20.65 -5.69 2.85
C HIS A 28 21.91 -4.95 3.31
N LEU A 29 22.49 -4.13 2.43
CA LEU A 29 23.76 -3.45 2.69
C LEU A 29 23.57 -2.19 3.54
N PRO A 30 24.40 -1.94 4.57
CA PRO A 30 24.56 -0.61 5.15
C PRO A 30 25.06 0.39 4.12
N TYR A 31 24.77 1.69 4.28
CA TYR A 31 25.16 2.72 3.31
C TYR A 31 26.66 2.74 3.00
N ARG A 32 27.53 2.57 3.99
CA ARG A 32 28.99 2.50 3.78
C ARG A 32 29.43 1.28 2.96
N GLN A 33 28.76 0.16 3.15
CA GLN A 33 29.04 -1.03 2.35
C GLN A 33 28.52 -0.87 0.93
N THR A 34 27.37 -0.18 0.74
CA THR A 34 26.85 0.16 -0.59
C THR A 34 27.87 0.99 -1.36
N GLU A 35 28.43 2.04 -0.74
CA GLU A 35 29.52 2.83 -1.33
C GLU A 35 30.73 1.95 -1.70
N GLY A 36 31.20 1.12 -0.78
CA GLY A 36 32.34 0.22 -1.03
C GLY A 36 32.12 -0.75 -2.18
N VAL A 37 30.92 -1.34 -2.30
CA VAL A 37 30.58 -2.23 -3.42
C VAL A 37 30.57 -1.45 -4.74
N VAL A 38 30.06 -0.23 -4.76
CA VAL A 38 30.05 0.61 -5.97
C VAL A 38 31.49 0.97 -6.36
N ILE A 39 32.34 1.37 -5.42
CA ILE A 39 33.76 1.65 -5.66
C ILE A 39 34.47 0.42 -6.27
N ALA A 40 34.22 -0.76 -5.72
CA ALA A 40 34.87 -1.99 -6.17
C ALA A 40 34.43 -2.43 -7.58
N HIS A 41 33.20 -2.10 -8.00
CA HIS A 41 32.64 -2.52 -9.29
C HIS A 41 32.53 -1.40 -10.32
N ALA A 42 32.70 -0.14 -9.91
CA ALA A 42 32.69 0.98 -10.84
C ALA A 42 33.89 0.87 -11.78
N SER A 43 33.61 0.60 -13.06
CA SER A 43 34.61 0.73 -14.08
C SER A 43 35.03 2.20 -14.21
N THR A 44 36.21 2.48 -14.76
CA THR A 44 36.77 3.81 -15.07
C THR A 44 35.82 4.76 -15.84
N LYS A 45 34.66 4.28 -16.26
CA LYS A 45 33.63 5.02 -16.99
C LYS A 45 32.63 5.75 -16.10
N VAL A 46 32.63 5.51 -14.80
CA VAL A 46 31.75 6.23 -13.86
C VAL A 46 32.48 7.47 -13.36
N LEU A 47 32.01 8.65 -13.77
CA LEU A 47 32.60 9.97 -13.50
C LEU A 47 32.62 10.41 -12.02
N GLY A 48 32.12 9.62 -11.14
CA GLY A 48 32.12 9.87 -9.70
C GLY A 48 31.22 8.88 -8.95
N ILE A 49 31.56 8.63 -7.71
CA ILE A 49 30.77 7.75 -6.83
C ILE A 49 30.31 8.58 -5.64
N PRO A 50 28.99 8.63 -5.36
CA PRO A 50 28.50 9.36 -4.21
C PRO A 50 28.97 8.70 -2.91
N ASP A 51 29.38 9.49 -1.95
CA ASP A 51 29.68 9.02 -0.61
C ASP A 51 28.42 8.47 0.10
N TYR A 52 28.61 7.67 1.15
CA TYR A 52 27.51 7.05 1.89
C TYR A 52 26.51 8.07 2.45
N SER A 53 26.95 9.28 2.80
CA SER A 53 26.09 10.33 3.35
C SER A 53 25.20 10.94 2.27
N THR A 54 25.73 11.14 1.07
CA THR A 54 24.98 11.58 -0.11
C THR A 54 23.99 10.50 -0.56
N ILE A 55 24.41 9.22 -0.59
CA ILE A 55 23.51 8.09 -0.86
C ILE A 55 22.35 8.10 0.13
N SER A 56 22.63 8.18 1.42
CA SER A 56 21.59 8.19 2.46
C SER A 56 20.63 9.37 2.32
N ARG A 57 21.15 10.60 2.17
CA ARG A 57 20.32 11.80 2.04
C ARG A 57 19.45 11.78 0.79
N ARG A 58 19.98 11.29 -0.32
CA ARG A 58 19.29 11.27 -1.61
C ARG A 58 18.25 10.15 -1.68
N ILE A 59 18.55 8.93 -1.21
CA ILE A 59 17.58 7.84 -1.16
C ILE A 59 16.36 8.21 -0.30
N ASN A 60 16.57 8.85 0.85
CA ASN A 60 15.46 9.26 1.72
C ASN A 60 14.59 10.41 1.15
N LYS A 61 15.06 11.08 0.09
CA LYS A 61 14.32 12.14 -0.61
C LYS A 61 13.74 11.69 -1.96
N LEU A 62 14.02 10.46 -2.40
CA LEU A 62 13.49 9.96 -3.66
C LEU A 62 11.97 9.76 -3.57
N GLU A 63 11.26 10.38 -4.49
CA GLU A 63 9.85 10.08 -4.74
C GLU A 63 9.74 8.92 -5.71
N ILE A 64 9.46 7.73 -5.17
CA ILE A 64 9.23 6.53 -5.98
C ILE A 64 7.75 6.47 -6.35
N LYS A 65 7.43 6.74 -7.61
CA LYS A 65 6.07 6.59 -8.13
C LYS A 65 5.82 5.13 -8.50
N ILE A 66 4.86 4.50 -7.82
CA ILE A 66 4.45 3.10 -8.03
C ILE A 66 3.21 3.01 -8.94
N ASN A 67 2.93 4.01 -9.74
CA ASN A 67 1.71 4.02 -10.57
C ASN A 67 2.04 3.68 -12.03
N GLU A 68 1.97 2.40 -12.37
CA GLU A 68 2.14 1.90 -13.73
C GLU A 68 0.82 1.97 -14.50
N ARG A 69 0.84 2.39 -15.76
CA ARG A 69 -0.34 2.37 -16.62
C ARG A 69 -0.58 0.95 -17.14
N LEU A 70 -1.62 0.30 -16.66
CA LEU A 70 -2.01 -1.05 -17.04
C LEU A 70 -3.22 -1.10 -17.99
N GLY A 71 -3.96 0.01 -18.15
CA GLY A 71 -5.08 0.14 -19.08
C GLY A 71 -6.45 0.13 -18.40
N ASN A 72 -7.40 -0.54 -19.03
CA ASN A 72 -8.82 -0.51 -18.67
C ASN A 72 -9.26 -1.82 -17.97
N ASP A 73 -10.44 -1.78 -17.34
CA ASP A 73 -11.11 -2.93 -16.70
C ASP A 73 -10.30 -3.60 -15.60
N ILE A 74 -9.56 -2.80 -14.83
CA ILE A 74 -8.71 -3.29 -13.74
C ILE A 74 -9.56 -3.58 -12.51
N VAL A 75 -9.32 -4.75 -11.90
CA VAL A 75 -9.85 -5.09 -10.58
C VAL A 75 -8.70 -5.18 -9.60
N ILE A 76 -8.76 -4.34 -8.56
CA ILE A 76 -7.74 -4.29 -7.52
C ILE A 76 -8.17 -5.01 -6.25
N VAL A 77 -7.18 -5.57 -5.55
CA VAL A 77 -7.32 -6.03 -4.16
C VAL A 77 -6.69 -4.98 -3.26
N LEU A 78 -7.40 -4.60 -2.21
CA LEU A 78 -6.88 -3.76 -1.12
C LEU A 78 -6.62 -4.64 0.09
N ASP A 79 -5.41 -4.54 0.61
CA ASP A 79 -5.01 -5.21 1.84
C ASP A 79 -4.05 -4.35 2.64
N SER A 80 -3.88 -4.67 3.92
CA SER A 80 -2.94 -3.98 4.79
C SER A 80 -2.14 -4.95 5.64
N THR A 81 -0.85 -4.67 5.81
CA THR A 81 0.04 -5.45 6.67
C THR A 81 0.80 -4.54 7.63
N GLY A 82 1.06 -5.04 8.84
CA GLY A 82 1.90 -4.36 9.81
C GLY A 82 3.36 -4.77 9.66
N ILE A 83 4.25 -3.78 9.52
CA ILE A 83 5.71 -4.03 9.54
C ILE A 83 6.28 -3.51 10.85
N LYS A 84 6.97 -4.40 11.58
CA LYS A 84 7.66 -4.03 12.80
C LYS A 84 8.87 -3.16 12.45
N VAL A 85 8.94 -1.96 13.03
CA VAL A 85 10.12 -1.10 12.90
C VAL A 85 11.23 -1.69 13.78
N ALA A 86 12.31 -2.15 13.17
CA ALA A 86 13.41 -2.81 13.84
C ALA A 86 14.04 -1.91 14.93
N ASN A 87 14.58 -2.57 15.99
CA ASN A 87 15.37 -2.00 17.07
C ASN A 87 14.67 -1.13 18.13
N ARG A 88 13.34 -1.05 18.15
CA ARG A 88 12.64 -0.56 19.34
C ARG A 88 12.07 -1.75 20.09
N GLY A 89 12.89 -2.37 20.93
CA GLY A 89 12.52 -3.56 21.69
C GLY A 89 11.25 -3.35 22.52
N GLU A 90 10.53 -4.43 22.78
CA GLU A 90 9.33 -4.44 23.64
C GLU A 90 9.61 -3.84 25.02
N TRP A 91 10.85 -3.96 25.49
CA TRP A 91 11.33 -3.36 26.74
C TRP A 91 11.21 -1.82 26.75
N ILE A 92 11.56 -1.12 25.66
CA ILE A 92 11.38 0.34 25.54
C ILE A 92 9.89 0.69 25.53
N ARG A 93 9.07 -0.15 24.92
CA ARG A 93 7.62 -0.02 24.90
C ARG A 93 7.01 -0.08 26.31
N HIS A 94 7.46 -1.05 27.13
CA HIS A 94 7.04 -1.19 28.53
C HIS A 94 7.56 -0.08 29.44
N LYS A 95 8.86 0.28 29.32
CA LYS A 95 9.51 1.25 30.18
C LYS A 95 9.08 2.69 29.95
N TRP A 96 8.82 3.06 28.69
CA TRP A 96 8.56 4.46 28.32
C TRP A 96 7.13 4.69 27.82
N HIS A 97 6.24 3.71 27.93
CA HIS A 97 4.85 3.76 27.41
C HIS A 97 4.75 4.27 25.97
N VAL A 98 5.77 4.07 25.15
CA VAL A 98 5.80 4.50 23.75
C VAL A 98 5.01 3.50 22.92
N ARG A 99 3.83 3.90 22.42
CA ARG A 99 2.91 3.04 21.67
C ARG A 99 3.37 2.66 20.25
N LYS A 100 4.52 3.13 19.77
CA LYS A 100 4.91 3.04 18.34
C LYS A 100 5.96 1.98 18.09
N GLY A 101 5.57 0.86 17.53
CA GLY A 101 6.47 -0.20 17.10
C GLY A 101 6.19 -0.74 15.68
N TYR A 102 5.07 -0.38 15.07
CA TYR A 102 4.66 -0.88 13.76
C TYR A 102 4.30 0.24 12.81
N LEU A 103 4.63 0.07 11.54
CA LEU A 103 4.07 0.82 10.42
C LEU A 103 3.04 -0.06 9.75
N LYS A 104 1.90 0.50 9.37
CA LYS A 104 0.88 -0.18 8.60
C LYS A 104 1.04 0.20 7.13
N ILE A 105 1.27 -0.78 6.28
CA ILE A 105 1.36 -0.60 4.84
C ILE A 105 0.04 -1.06 4.24
N HIS A 106 -0.58 -0.17 3.48
CA HIS A 106 -1.77 -0.45 2.70
C HIS A 106 -1.39 -0.52 1.24
N VAL A 107 -1.85 -1.53 0.53
CA VAL A 107 -1.52 -1.75 -0.88
C VAL A 107 -2.78 -1.96 -1.72
N ALA A 108 -2.73 -1.47 -2.96
CA ALA A 108 -3.69 -1.77 -4.01
C ALA A 108 -2.96 -2.54 -5.11
N VAL A 109 -3.37 -3.78 -5.36
CA VAL A 109 -2.73 -4.72 -6.29
C VAL A 109 -3.70 -5.14 -7.39
N ASP A 110 -3.29 -5.06 -8.66
CA ASP A 110 -4.05 -5.65 -9.77
C ASP A 110 -4.08 -7.18 -9.65
N ILE A 111 -5.29 -7.75 -9.65
CA ILE A 111 -5.50 -9.20 -9.50
C ILE A 111 -4.85 -9.98 -10.63
N LYS A 112 -4.98 -9.51 -11.87
CA LYS A 112 -4.53 -10.23 -13.05
C LYS A 112 -3.01 -10.19 -13.21
N ARG A 113 -2.43 -8.99 -13.12
CA ARG A 113 -1.01 -8.77 -13.41
C ARG A 113 -0.11 -8.84 -12.20
N LYS A 114 -0.70 -8.90 -10.99
CA LYS A 114 0.04 -8.92 -9.71
C LYS A 114 0.97 -7.70 -9.54
N ARG A 115 0.55 -6.55 -10.07
CA ARG A 115 1.27 -5.28 -9.98
C ARG A 115 0.68 -4.40 -8.89
N ILE A 116 1.55 -3.77 -8.10
CA ILE A 116 1.15 -2.77 -7.12
C ILE A 116 0.86 -1.47 -7.87
N LEU A 117 -0.36 -0.94 -7.73
CA LEU A 117 -0.81 0.30 -8.35
C LEU A 117 -0.77 1.48 -7.41
N SER A 118 -0.94 1.22 -6.12
CA SER A 118 -0.88 2.25 -5.09
C SER A 118 -0.39 1.66 -3.77
N LEU A 119 0.31 2.47 -3.00
CA LEU A 119 0.84 2.11 -1.68
C LEU A 119 0.74 3.32 -0.77
N GLU A 120 0.23 3.10 0.43
CA GLU A 120 0.17 4.10 1.50
C GLU A 120 0.77 3.54 2.79
N VAL A 121 1.57 4.34 3.47
CA VAL A 121 2.16 3.97 4.75
C VAL A 121 1.56 4.83 5.85
N THR A 122 1.04 4.18 6.88
CA THR A 122 0.45 4.87 8.04
C THR A 122 1.09 4.40 9.34
N SER A 123 0.93 5.20 10.41
CA SER A 123 1.25 4.72 11.75
C SER A 123 0.19 3.73 12.24
N GLU A 124 0.55 2.89 13.21
CA GLU A 124 -0.33 1.89 13.83
C GLU A 124 -1.67 2.50 14.36
N GLU A 125 -1.65 3.77 14.73
CA GLU A 125 -2.79 4.48 15.35
C GLU A 125 -3.87 4.92 14.34
N VAL A 126 -3.60 4.82 13.05
CA VAL A 126 -4.58 5.23 12.02
C VAL A 126 -5.61 4.13 11.81
N HIS A 127 -6.78 4.29 12.45
CA HIS A 127 -7.92 3.37 12.31
C HIS A 127 -8.92 3.75 11.21
N ASP A 128 -8.66 4.86 10.49
CA ASP A 128 -9.59 5.36 9.46
C ASP A 128 -9.31 4.73 8.08
N ASP A 129 -9.72 3.47 7.95
CA ASP A 129 -9.61 2.73 6.69
C ASP A 129 -10.45 3.37 5.55
N GLY A 130 -11.41 4.24 5.89
CA GLY A 130 -12.21 4.96 4.89
C GLY A 130 -11.42 6.01 4.11
N ARG A 131 -10.56 6.77 4.78
CA ARG A 131 -9.67 7.75 4.12
C ARG A 131 -8.58 7.07 3.31
N ILE A 132 -8.07 5.95 3.82
CA ILE A 132 -7.00 5.18 3.17
C ILE A 132 -7.53 4.55 1.87
N LEU A 133 -8.73 3.92 1.88
CA LEU A 133 -9.33 3.38 0.66
C LEU A 133 -9.42 4.45 -0.43
N LYS A 134 -9.94 5.64 -0.09
CA LYS A 134 -10.05 6.73 -1.06
C LYS A 134 -8.71 7.09 -1.67
N LYS A 135 -7.67 7.30 -0.87
CA LYS A 135 -6.32 7.62 -1.35
C LYS A 135 -5.76 6.54 -2.28
N LEU A 136 -5.86 5.26 -1.87
CA LEU A 136 -5.36 4.14 -2.67
C LEU A 136 -6.08 4.06 -4.03
N VAL A 137 -7.39 4.30 -4.04
CA VAL A 137 -8.20 4.28 -5.26
C VAL A 137 -7.91 5.48 -6.14
N ASP A 138 -7.84 6.70 -5.58
CA ASP A 138 -7.52 7.91 -6.32
C ASP A 138 -6.15 7.76 -7.00
N ASN A 139 -5.11 7.37 -6.27
CA ASN A 139 -3.77 7.15 -6.81
C ASN A 139 -3.74 6.05 -7.89
N ALA A 140 -4.42 4.91 -7.65
CA ALA A 140 -4.49 3.83 -8.65
C ALA A 140 -5.26 4.25 -9.91
N SER A 141 -6.25 5.13 -9.78
CA SER A 141 -7.09 5.61 -10.89
C SER A 141 -6.44 6.70 -11.74
N GLU A 142 -5.36 7.35 -11.28
CA GLU A 142 -4.70 8.43 -12.05
C GLU A 142 -4.33 8.00 -13.48
N ASN A 143 -3.86 6.77 -13.65
CA ASN A 143 -3.40 6.24 -14.95
C ASN A 143 -4.20 5.01 -15.41
N ASN A 144 -5.20 4.58 -14.66
CA ASN A 144 -5.91 3.33 -14.88
C ASN A 144 -7.42 3.47 -14.69
N ASN A 145 -8.20 2.71 -15.47
CA ASN A 145 -9.63 2.63 -15.29
C ASN A 145 -9.99 1.42 -14.43
N LEU A 146 -10.48 1.68 -13.22
CA LEU A 146 -10.82 0.65 -12.24
C LEU A 146 -12.27 0.19 -12.43
N LYS A 147 -12.47 -1.09 -12.69
CA LYS A 147 -13.79 -1.73 -12.80
C LYS A 147 -14.34 -2.20 -11.45
N GLY A 148 -13.49 -2.63 -10.56
CA GLY A 148 -13.90 -3.16 -9.27
C GLY A 148 -12.78 -3.23 -8.24
N ILE A 149 -13.19 -3.41 -6.99
CA ILE A 149 -12.30 -3.51 -5.83
C ILE A 149 -12.70 -4.70 -4.99
N LEU A 150 -11.72 -5.49 -4.54
CA LEU A 150 -11.89 -6.48 -3.48
C LEU A 150 -11.17 -5.98 -2.23
N ALA A 151 -11.85 -6.04 -1.09
CA ALA A 151 -11.28 -5.66 0.20
C ALA A 151 -11.90 -6.46 1.35
N ASP A 152 -11.21 -6.51 2.47
CA ASP A 152 -11.69 -7.18 3.67
C ASP A 152 -12.73 -6.34 4.43
N GLY A 153 -13.23 -6.87 5.57
CA GLY A 153 -14.24 -6.21 6.39
C GLY A 153 -13.76 -4.96 7.14
N MET A 154 -12.47 -4.65 7.12
CA MET A 154 -11.96 -3.40 7.71
C MET A 154 -12.42 -2.20 6.90
N TYR A 155 -12.56 -2.37 5.59
CA TYR A 155 -13.05 -1.32 4.67
C TYR A 155 -14.58 -1.24 4.58
N ASP A 156 -15.34 -2.04 5.38
CA ASP A 156 -16.81 -2.01 5.41
C ASP A 156 -17.33 -0.74 6.09
N SER A 157 -17.51 0.33 5.32
CA SER A 157 -18.13 1.57 5.78
C SER A 157 -19.07 2.16 4.73
N ASN A 158 -20.12 2.87 5.17
CA ASN A 158 -21.03 3.56 4.25
C ASN A 158 -20.31 4.56 3.34
N ASN A 159 -19.30 5.23 3.84
CA ASN A 159 -18.52 6.22 3.07
C ASN A 159 -17.77 5.56 1.92
N ASN A 160 -17.16 4.39 2.16
CA ASN A 160 -16.46 3.64 1.13
C ASN A 160 -17.40 3.16 0.04
N PHE A 161 -18.56 2.58 0.41
CA PHE A 161 -19.55 2.15 -0.59
C PHE A 161 -20.13 3.31 -1.39
N ARG A 162 -20.43 4.48 -0.76
CA ARG A 162 -20.87 5.68 -1.46
C ARG A 162 -19.80 6.20 -2.43
N TYR A 163 -18.55 6.26 -1.98
CA TYR A 163 -17.43 6.71 -2.80
C TYR A 163 -17.24 5.82 -4.04
N LEU A 164 -17.24 4.50 -3.85
CA LEU A 164 -17.11 3.54 -4.97
C LEU A 164 -18.28 3.61 -5.93
N SER A 165 -19.51 3.71 -5.42
CA SER A 165 -20.71 3.87 -6.25
C SER A 165 -20.67 5.16 -7.07
N LYS A 166 -20.23 6.27 -6.48
CA LYS A 166 -20.09 7.56 -7.18
C LYS A 166 -19.08 7.48 -8.34
N ASN A 167 -18.02 6.71 -8.18
CA ASN A 167 -16.98 6.53 -9.19
C ASN A 167 -17.24 5.33 -10.14
N HIS A 168 -18.44 4.74 -10.11
CA HIS A 168 -18.81 3.58 -10.92
C HIS A 168 -17.91 2.35 -10.74
N ILE A 169 -17.26 2.23 -9.59
CA ILE A 169 -16.37 1.12 -9.24
C ILE A 169 -17.17 0.07 -8.47
N LYS A 170 -17.18 -1.17 -8.95
CA LYS A 170 -17.92 -2.27 -8.33
C LYS A 170 -17.27 -2.66 -6.98
N PRO A 171 -17.96 -2.49 -5.83
CA PRO A 171 -17.43 -2.88 -4.53
C PRO A 171 -17.52 -4.39 -4.35
N GLY A 172 -16.43 -5.03 -3.95
CA GLY A 172 -16.34 -6.42 -3.51
C GLY A 172 -15.83 -6.48 -2.07
N ILE A 173 -16.39 -5.62 -1.21
CA ILE A 173 -15.97 -5.52 0.20
C ILE A 173 -16.73 -6.55 1.03
N LYS A 174 -15.99 -7.35 1.81
CA LYS A 174 -16.59 -8.28 2.77
C LYS A 174 -17.25 -7.49 3.89
N THR A 175 -18.58 -7.58 4.01
CA THR A 175 -19.28 -6.92 5.11
C THR A 175 -19.01 -7.63 6.45
N ARG A 176 -18.98 -6.88 7.54
CA ARG A 176 -18.73 -7.44 8.89
C ARG A 176 -19.83 -8.44 9.26
N SER A 177 -19.48 -9.43 10.08
CA SER A 177 -20.42 -10.52 10.45
C SER A 177 -21.68 -10.04 11.16
N ASN A 178 -21.61 -8.92 11.86
CA ASN A 178 -22.70 -8.27 12.60
C ASN A 178 -23.40 -7.16 11.80
N SER A 179 -23.06 -6.98 10.51
CA SER A 179 -23.67 -5.96 9.67
C SER A 179 -25.15 -6.25 9.45
N LYS A 180 -25.98 -5.22 9.65
CA LYS A 180 -27.44 -5.27 9.45
C LYS A 180 -27.83 -4.30 8.35
N VAL A 181 -28.91 -4.63 7.63
CA VAL A 181 -29.59 -3.72 6.71
C VAL A 181 -30.22 -2.59 7.54
N LYS A 182 -29.95 -1.35 7.19
CA LYS A 182 -30.51 -0.16 7.80
C LYS A 182 -30.89 0.87 6.74
N SER A 183 -31.95 1.62 6.96
CA SER A 183 -32.39 2.71 6.06
C SER A 183 -31.31 3.81 5.91
N THR A 184 -30.52 4.02 6.97
CA THR A 184 -29.41 5.00 6.97
C THR A 184 -28.19 4.55 6.16
N ASN A 185 -28.10 3.26 5.81
CA ASN A 185 -27.00 2.75 5.01
C ASN A 185 -27.13 3.12 3.55
N CYS A 186 -25.99 3.16 2.86
CA CYS A 186 -25.96 3.24 1.40
C CYS A 186 -26.60 1.98 0.78
N HIS A 187 -27.40 2.18 -0.29
CA HIS A 187 -28.09 1.09 -0.99
C HIS A 187 -27.11 -0.03 -1.43
N ALA A 188 -25.99 0.35 -2.03
CA ALA A 188 -24.97 -0.62 -2.43
C ALA A 188 -24.50 -1.49 -1.27
N ARG A 189 -24.23 -0.89 -0.09
CA ARG A 189 -23.83 -1.63 1.11
C ARG A 189 -24.91 -2.60 1.59
N ASN A 190 -26.17 -2.16 1.62
CA ASN A 190 -27.29 -3.02 1.99
C ASN A 190 -27.42 -4.24 1.10
N MET A 191 -27.25 -4.08 -0.22
CA MET A 191 -27.23 -5.18 -1.20
C MET A 191 -26.15 -6.23 -0.85
N TYR A 192 -24.96 -5.80 -0.48
CA TYR A 192 -23.87 -6.71 -0.09
C TYR A 192 -24.14 -7.41 1.24
N VAL A 193 -24.76 -6.74 2.21
CA VAL A 193 -25.18 -7.34 3.47
C VAL A 193 -26.20 -8.45 3.22
N VAL A 194 -27.21 -8.21 2.41
CA VAL A 194 -28.23 -9.22 2.03
C VAL A 194 -27.60 -10.42 1.34
N LYS A 195 -26.74 -10.20 0.32
CA LYS A 195 -26.04 -11.29 -0.39
C LYS A 195 -25.21 -12.14 0.56
N GLN A 196 -24.50 -11.54 1.49
CA GLN A 196 -23.67 -12.27 2.44
C GLN A 196 -24.50 -13.06 3.44
N GLN A 197 -25.64 -12.53 3.89
CA GLN A 197 -26.57 -13.27 4.76
C GLN A 197 -27.17 -14.48 4.05
N ALA A 198 -27.64 -14.34 2.81
CA ALA A 198 -28.15 -15.43 1.99
C ALA A 198 -27.11 -16.55 1.80
N SER A 199 -25.87 -16.19 1.46
CA SER A 199 -24.77 -17.15 1.30
C SER A 199 -24.44 -17.90 2.60
N LYS A 200 -24.58 -17.27 3.77
CA LYS A 200 -24.39 -17.93 5.08
C LYS A 200 -25.51 -18.94 5.36
N SER A 201 -26.77 -18.56 5.08
CA SER A 201 -27.92 -19.47 5.26
C SER A 201 -27.77 -20.72 4.41
N GLN A 202 -27.45 -20.59 3.11
CA GLN A 202 -27.20 -21.73 2.21
C GLN A 202 -26.08 -22.67 2.71
N LYS A 203 -24.97 -22.08 3.21
CA LYS A 203 -23.87 -22.89 3.76
C LYS A 203 -24.25 -23.61 5.06
N MET A 204 -25.14 -23.06 5.87
CA MET A 204 -25.64 -23.74 7.06
C MET A 204 -26.62 -24.85 6.74
N GLU A 205 -27.50 -24.67 5.73
CA GLU A 205 -28.40 -25.70 5.25
C GLU A 205 -27.62 -26.87 4.66
N ALA A 206 -26.67 -26.62 3.76
CA ALA A 206 -25.80 -27.66 3.20
C ALA A 206 -24.99 -28.43 4.27
N LYS A 207 -24.58 -27.75 5.35
CA LYS A 207 -23.96 -28.46 6.48
C LYS A 207 -24.92 -29.30 7.28
N ARG A 208 -26.17 -28.90 7.44
CA ARG A 208 -27.18 -29.71 8.14
C ARG A 208 -27.49 -30.97 7.37
N GLU A 209 -27.65 -30.89 6.03
CA GLU A 209 -27.89 -32.05 5.13
C GLU A 209 -26.75 -33.06 5.12
N LEU A 210 -25.52 -32.64 5.43
CA LEU A 210 -24.38 -33.57 5.53
C LEU A 210 -24.30 -34.33 6.87
N TRP A 211 -25.12 -33.95 7.88
CA TRP A 211 -25.12 -34.55 9.21
C TRP A 211 -26.44 -35.25 9.54
N THR A 212 -27.38 -35.29 8.62
CA THR A 212 -28.60 -36.11 8.61
C THR A 212 -28.43 -37.30 7.66
#